data_3891b1d9ad4f285669b11252c6ac30c8
#
_entry.id   3891b1d9ad4f285669b11252c6ac30c8
#
_cell.length_a   1.000
_cell.length_b   1.000
_cell.length_c   1.000
_cell.angle_alpha   90.00
_cell.angle_beta   90.00
_cell.angle_gamma   90.00
#
_symmetry.space_group_name_H-M   'P 1'
#
loop_
_entity.id
_entity.type
_entity.pdbx_description
1 polymer ?
#
loop_
_entity_poly.entity_id
_entity_poly.type
_entity_poly.pdbx_seq_one_letter_code
_entity_poly.pdbx_strand_id
1 'polypeptide(L)'
;MRDKAEFAKVMQLIELRTINEDNYQQCCKLKASVEKESFVDSVTYSLAEAWVFYKDTRPFAIYNDNKMIGFVSMYVGEKNYQIVNFLIDDGFQRKGLGTQAAKACVSYLQREYGADRVSAPVDLRNTAAQKFWEKIGFSFSNSIEDGYVFMRLYLS
;
A
#
# COMPACT_ATOMS: atom_id res chain seq x y z
N MET A 1 -3.33 23.04 -22.31
CA MET A 1 -3.47 21.60 -22.44
C MET A 1 -2.11 20.93 -22.24
N ARG A 2 -2.01 20.04 -21.29
CA ARG A 2 -0.75 19.34 -21.06
C ARG A 2 -0.45 18.38 -22.20
N ASP A 3 0.77 18.36 -22.61
CA ASP A 3 1.31 17.42 -23.56
C ASP A 3 1.19 15.98 -23.04
N LYS A 4 0.95 15.01 -23.92
CA LYS A 4 0.88 13.58 -23.57
C LYS A 4 2.16 13.09 -22.88
N ALA A 5 3.32 13.62 -23.27
CA ALA A 5 4.60 13.26 -22.67
C ALA A 5 4.70 13.74 -21.22
N GLU A 6 4.19 14.93 -20.92
CA GLU A 6 4.16 15.48 -19.56
C GLU A 6 3.21 14.70 -18.67
N PHE A 7 2.04 14.31 -19.19
CA PHE A 7 1.08 13.47 -18.47
C PHE A 7 1.68 12.08 -18.17
N ALA A 8 2.33 11.47 -19.16
CA ALA A 8 3.00 10.18 -18.97
C ALA A 8 4.12 10.26 -17.93
N LYS A 9 4.88 11.37 -17.90
CA LYS A 9 5.92 11.59 -16.89
C LYS A 9 5.33 11.66 -15.48
N VAL A 10 4.22 12.37 -15.29
CA VAL A 10 3.53 12.46 -14.00
C VAL A 10 3.03 11.07 -13.55
N MET A 11 2.50 10.28 -14.48
CA MET A 11 2.01 8.92 -14.19
C MET A 11 3.12 7.95 -13.83
N GLN A 12 4.37 8.21 -14.21
CA GLN A 12 5.53 7.35 -13.94
C GLN A 12 6.27 7.71 -12.65
N LEU A 13 5.79 8.68 -11.87
CA LEU A 13 6.48 9.13 -10.66
C LEU A 13 6.48 8.08 -9.54
N ILE A 14 5.43 7.28 -9.43
CA ILE A 14 5.33 6.24 -8.40
C ILE A 14 5.78 4.90 -8.95
N GLU A 15 6.66 4.25 -8.20
CA GLU A 15 7.23 2.97 -8.59
C GLU A 15 7.28 2.04 -7.37
N LEU A 16 6.87 0.78 -7.55
CA LEU A 16 7.02 -0.27 -6.54
C LEU A 16 8.30 -1.03 -6.86
N ARG A 17 9.24 -1.03 -5.92
CA ARG A 17 10.52 -1.73 -6.09
C ARG A 17 10.68 -2.83 -5.06
N THR A 18 11.24 -3.95 -5.48
CA THR A 18 11.57 -5.03 -4.57
C THR A 18 12.57 -4.56 -3.52
N ILE A 19 12.47 -5.15 -2.33
CA ILE A 19 13.37 -4.82 -1.23
C ILE A 19 14.55 -5.80 -1.31
N ASN A 20 15.77 -5.27 -1.26
CA ASN A 20 17.00 -6.03 -1.44
C ASN A 20 18.09 -5.53 -0.50
N GLU A 21 19.32 -6.04 -0.69
CA GLU A 21 20.46 -5.67 0.15
C GLU A 21 20.82 -4.18 0.10
N ASP A 22 20.47 -3.49 -1.00
CA ASP A 22 20.82 -2.09 -1.18
C ASP A 22 19.84 -1.12 -0.52
N ASN A 23 18.58 -1.52 -0.34
CA ASN A 23 17.53 -0.60 0.12
C ASN A 23 16.82 -1.01 1.43
N TYR A 24 17.05 -2.23 1.95
CA TYR A 24 16.29 -2.71 3.11
C TYR A 24 16.52 -1.87 4.37
N GLN A 25 17.73 -1.37 4.58
CA GLN A 25 18.02 -0.56 5.77
C GLN A 25 17.25 0.75 5.75
N GLN A 26 17.21 1.42 4.61
CA GLN A 26 16.42 2.63 4.45
C GLN A 26 14.93 2.34 4.63
N CYS A 27 14.48 1.23 4.09
CA CYS A 27 13.08 0.81 4.21
C CYS A 27 12.68 0.62 5.69
N CYS A 28 13.55 0.00 6.48
CA CYS A 28 13.28 -0.24 7.90
C CYS A 28 13.23 1.05 8.74
N LYS A 29 13.74 2.16 8.21
CA LYS A 29 13.72 3.47 8.89
C LYS A 29 12.45 4.27 8.59
N LEU A 30 11.62 3.83 7.66
CA LEU A 30 10.36 4.50 7.35
C LEU A 30 9.43 4.46 8.55
N LYS A 31 8.74 5.57 8.82
CA LYS A 31 7.83 5.69 9.95
C LYS A 31 6.56 6.43 9.58
N ALA A 32 5.42 5.90 10.04
CA ALA A 32 4.16 6.63 10.01
C ALA A 32 4.27 7.86 10.93
N SER A 33 3.33 8.79 10.81
CA SER A 33 3.20 9.88 11.77
C SER A 33 2.94 9.30 13.17
N VAL A 34 3.32 10.04 14.21
CA VAL A 34 3.12 9.62 15.61
C VAL A 34 1.66 9.21 15.87
N GLU A 35 0.72 9.95 15.29
CA GLU A 35 -0.72 9.66 15.43
C GLU A 35 -1.13 8.32 14.82
N LYS A 36 -0.38 7.82 13.84
CA LYS A 36 -0.69 6.60 13.09
C LYS A 36 0.14 5.39 13.50
N GLU A 37 1.21 5.57 14.27
CA GLU A 37 2.12 4.48 14.65
C GLU A 37 1.42 3.32 15.35
N SER A 38 0.39 3.58 16.14
CA SER A 38 -0.35 2.55 16.86
C SER A 38 -1.22 1.66 15.94
N PHE A 39 -1.42 2.07 14.69
CA PHE A 39 -2.27 1.36 13.74
C PHE A 39 -1.50 0.62 12.64
N VAL A 40 -0.18 0.74 12.62
CA VAL A 40 0.64 0.18 11.53
C VAL A 40 1.76 -0.65 12.13
N ASP A 41 1.97 -1.84 11.62
CA ASP A 41 3.14 -2.63 11.96
C ASP A 41 4.40 -1.94 11.44
N SER A 42 5.50 -2.12 12.15
CA SER A 42 6.79 -1.61 11.66
C SER A 42 7.17 -2.33 10.36
N VAL A 43 7.99 -1.68 9.54
CA VAL A 43 8.50 -2.29 8.32
C VAL A 43 9.30 -3.56 8.65
N THR A 44 10.10 -3.52 9.72
CA THR A 44 10.89 -4.67 10.15
C THR A 44 10.01 -5.88 10.47
N TYR A 45 8.93 -5.67 11.23
CA TYR A 45 7.97 -6.74 11.53
C TYR A 45 7.32 -7.26 10.25
N SER A 46 6.88 -6.36 9.37
CA SER A 46 6.23 -6.72 8.12
C SER A 46 7.15 -7.52 7.20
N LEU A 47 8.45 -7.20 7.18
CA LEU A 47 9.44 -7.96 6.40
C LEU A 47 9.68 -9.35 6.97
N ALA A 48 9.71 -9.48 8.30
CA ALA A 48 9.83 -10.79 8.94
C ALA A 48 8.61 -11.66 8.60
N GLU A 49 7.42 -11.10 8.66
CA GLU A 49 6.18 -11.77 8.30
C GLU A 49 6.18 -12.17 6.82
N ALA A 50 6.62 -11.28 5.94
CA ALA A 50 6.73 -11.55 4.51
C ALA A 50 7.71 -12.69 4.21
N TRP A 51 8.76 -12.81 5.00
CA TRP A 51 9.70 -13.93 4.88
C TRP A 51 9.05 -15.27 5.26
N VAL A 52 8.28 -15.28 6.37
CA VAL A 52 7.60 -16.50 6.82
C VAL A 52 6.54 -16.94 5.81
N PHE A 53 5.78 -16.00 5.28
CA PHE A 53 4.71 -16.25 4.32
C PHE A 53 5.08 -15.85 2.89
N TYR A 54 6.32 -16.11 2.51
CA TYR A 54 6.89 -15.62 1.26
C TYR A 54 6.15 -16.07 0.00
N LYS A 55 5.47 -17.21 0.05
CA LYS A 55 4.72 -17.72 -1.11
C LYS A 55 3.58 -16.78 -1.52
N ASP A 56 2.91 -16.21 -0.53
CA ASP A 56 1.69 -15.44 -0.73
C ASP A 56 1.84 -13.95 -0.42
N THR A 57 3.04 -13.50 -0.08
CA THR A 57 3.29 -12.13 0.34
C THR A 57 4.26 -11.43 -0.61
N ARG A 58 3.92 -10.17 -0.96
CA ARG A 58 4.72 -9.35 -1.88
C ARG A 58 5.02 -8.01 -1.23
N PRO A 59 6.19 -7.89 -0.54
CA PRO A 59 6.60 -6.62 0.04
C PRO A 59 7.32 -5.76 -1.00
N PHE A 60 7.03 -4.45 -0.98
CA PHE A 60 7.67 -3.48 -1.88
C PHE A 60 8.01 -2.20 -1.14
N ALA A 61 9.14 -1.60 -1.50
CA ALA A 61 9.41 -0.20 -1.18
C ALA A 61 8.72 0.67 -2.24
N ILE A 62 8.13 1.77 -1.78
CA ILE A 62 7.42 2.71 -2.65
C ILE A 62 8.34 3.89 -2.92
N TYR A 63 8.54 4.20 -4.20
CA TYR A 63 9.40 5.30 -4.64
C TYR A 63 8.60 6.35 -5.40
N ASN A 64 8.99 7.58 -5.21
CA ASN A 64 8.54 8.71 -6.01
C ASN A 64 9.76 9.42 -6.55
N ASP A 65 9.94 9.43 -7.86
CA ASP A 65 11.06 10.08 -8.52
C ASP A 65 12.42 9.69 -7.89
N ASN A 66 12.66 8.39 -7.76
CA ASN A 66 13.87 7.77 -7.19
C ASN A 66 14.07 8.03 -5.69
N LYS A 67 13.08 8.57 -4.99
CA LYS A 67 13.12 8.72 -3.54
C LYS A 67 12.19 7.70 -2.89
N MET A 68 12.69 6.98 -1.91
CA MET A 68 11.86 6.06 -1.15
C MET A 68 10.93 6.86 -0.25
N ILE A 69 9.61 6.69 -0.44
CA ILE A 69 8.58 7.42 0.30
C ILE A 69 7.74 6.53 1.19
N GLY A 70 7.80 5.22 1.02
CA GLY A 70 6.91 4.36 1.78
C GLY A 70 7.18 2.87 1.56
N PHE A 71 6.29 2.08 2.12
CA PHE A 71 6.36 0.62 2.11
C PHE A 71 4.96 0.06 1.96
N VAL A 72 4.85 -1.07 1.29
CA VAL A 72 3.61 -1.85 1.23
C VAL A 72 3.91 -3.33 1.28
N SER A 73 3.05 -4.09 1.95
CA SER A 73 3.04 -5.53 1.86
C SER A 73 1.67 -5.97 1.37
N MET A 74 1.66 -6.79 0.33
CA MET A 74 0.42 -7.27 -0.28
C MET A 74 0.31 -8.79 -0.14
N TYR A 75 -0.90 -9.26 0.08
CA TYR A 75 -1.21 -10.68 0.13
C TYR A 75 -1.86 -11.10 -1.20
N VAL A 76 -1.41 -12.22 -1.76
CA VAL A 76 -1.87 -12.68 -3.08
C VAL A 76 -2.35 -14.14 -3.08
N GLY A 77 -2.52 -14.73 -1.88
CA GLY A 77 -2.91 -16.14 -1.75
C GLY A 77 -4.38 -16.38 -2.09
N GLU A 78 -4.65 -17.51 -2.74
CA GLU A 78 -6.01 -18.01 -2.98
C GLU A 78 -6.93 -17.01 -3.70
N LYS A 79 -6.37 -16.15 -4.53
CA LYS A 79 -7.12 -15.07 -5.23
C LYS A 79 -7.80 -14.09 -4.26
N ASN A 80 -7.30 -14.02 -3.03
CA ASN A 80 -7.77 -13.09 -2.02
C ASN A 80 -6.77 -11.94 -1.88
N TYR A 81 -6.77 -11.04 -2.86
CA TYR A 81 -5.80 -9.97 -2.99
C TYR A 81 -6.03 -8.89 -1.95
N GLN A 82 -4.98 -8.57 -1.16
CA GLN A 82 -5.09 -7.60 -0.08
C GLN A 82 -3.87 -6.67 -0.04
N ILE A 83 -4.14 -5.41 0.26
CA ILE A 83 -3.10 -4.46 0.63
C ILE A 83 -3.06 -4.47 2.16
N VAL A 84 -2.10 -5.21 2.73
CA VAL A 84 -2.10 -5.54 4.16
C VAL A 84 -1.44 -4.46 5.01
N ASN A 85 -0.22 -4.08 4.66
CA ASN A 85 0.51 -3.03 5.37
C ASN A 85 0.86 -1.96 4.34
N PHE A 86 0.38 -0.76 4.55
CA PHE A 86 0.58 0.36 3.64
C PHE A 86 1.01 1.57 4.46
N LEU A 87 2.18 2.07 4.15
CA LEU A 87 2.80 3.14 4.92
C LEU A 87 3.43 4.17 3.98
N ILE A 88 3.08 5.44 4.15
CA ILE A 88 3.82 6.55 3.58
C ILE A 88 4.56 7.24 4.73
N ASP A 89 5.87 7.41 4.56
CA ASP A 89 6.71 8.04 5.57
C ASP A 89 6.19 9.44 5.91
N ASP A 90 6.28 9.80 7.18
CA ASP A 90 5.74 11.06 7.70
C ASP A 90 6.25 12.29 6.93
N GLY A 91 7.50 12.25 6.46
CA GLY A 91 8.08 13.34 5.69
C GLY A 91 7.46 13.56 4.31
N PHE A 92 6.68 12.61 3.82
CA PHE A 92 6.09 12.65 2.47
C PHE A 92 4.57 12.67 2.47
N GLN A 93 3.94 12.82 3.63
CA GLN A 93 2.48 12.85 3.72
C GLN A 93 1.90 14.18 3.25
N ARG A 94 0.58 14.18 2.97
CA ARG A 94 -0.19 15.37 2.56
C ARG A 94 0.22 15.98 1.20
N LYS A 95 0.84 15.17 0.34
CA LYS A 95 1.24 15.60 -1.02
C LYS A 95 0.50 14.84 -2.12
N GLY A 96 -0.55 14.10 -1.76
CA GLY A 96 -1.28 13.26 -2.71
C GLY A 96 -0.53 11.99 -3.10
N LEU A 97 0.65 11.75 -2.54
CA LEU A 97 1.48 10.60 -2.87
C LEU A 97 0.89 9.29 -2.37
N GLY A 98 0.22 9.32 -1.21
CA GLY A 98 -0.46 8.15 -0.67
C GLY A 98 -1.53 7.61 -1.61
N THR A 99 -2.35 8.50 -2.16
CA THR A 99 -3.39 8.12 -3.13
C THR A 99 -2.77 7.52 -4.39
N GLN A 100 -1.73 8.14 -4.92
CA GLN A 100 -1.03 7.62 -6.10
C GLN A 100 -0.40 6.26 -5.83
N ALA A 101 0.23 6.09 -4.66
CA ALA A 101 0.86 4.84 -4.26
C ALA A 101 -0.17 3.72 -4.09
N ALA A 102 -1.31 4.02 -3.46
CA ALA A 102 -2.39 3.04 -3.30
C ALA A 102 -2.94 2.59 -4.66
N LYS A 103 -3.12 3.52 -5.58
CA LYS A 103 -3.56 3.20 -6.96
C LYS A 103 -2.53 2.35 -7.68
N ALA A 104 -1.23 2.60 -7.47
CA ALA A 104 -0.17 1.78 -8.04
C ALA A 104 -0.22 0.34 -7.51
N CYS A 105 -0.54 0.16 -6.22
CA CYS A 105 -0.71 -1.17 -5.64
C CYS A 105 -1.89 -1.91 -6.26
N VAL A 106 -3.03 -1.24 -6.43
CA VAL A 106 -4.21 -1.83 -7.08
C VAL A 106 -3.88 -2.22 -8.52
N SER A 107 -3.22 -1.34 -9.26
CA SER A 107 -2.79 -1.61 -10.64
C SER A 107 -1.84 -2.80 -10.72
N TYR A 108 -0.92 -2.93 -9.79
CA TYR A 108 -0.01 -4.07 -9.71
C TYR A 108 -0.78 -5.37 -9.54
N LEU A 109 -1.73 -5.42 -8.59
CA LEU A 109 -2.52 -6.63 -8.35
C LEU A 109 -3.38 -7.00 -9.54
N GLN A 110 -3.95 -6.00 -10.23
CA GLN A 110 -4.74 -6.24 -11.42
C GLN A 110 -3.89 -6.73 -12.59
N ARG A 111 -2.76 -6.10 -12.84
CA ARG A 111 -1.87 -6.43 -13.95
C ARG A 111 -1.18 -7.79 -13.78
N GLU A 112 -0.65 -8.05 -12.58
CA GLU A 112 0.16 -9.24 -12.34
C GLU A 112 -0.67 -10.48 -12.02
N TYR A 113 -1.85 -10.32 -11.42
CA TYR A 113 -2.65 -11.43 -10.93
C TYR A 113 -4.07 -11.46 -11.50
N GLY A 114 -4.46 -10.47 -12.30
CA GLY A 114 -5.82 -10.39 -12.80
C GLY A 114 -6.85 -10.14 -11.70
N ALA A 115 -6.46 -9.43 -10.65
CA ALA A 115 -7.36 -9.18 -9.53
C ALA A 115 -8.64 -8.48 -9.99
N ASP A 116 -9.78 -9.01 -9.61
CA ASP A 116 -11.11 -8.42 -9.84
C ASP A 116 -11.67 -7.78 -8.56
N ARG A 117 -11.00 -8.01 -7.45
CA ARG A 117 -11.34 -7.43 -6.15
C ARG A 117 -10.07 -7.29 -5.33
N VAL A 118 -9.92 -6.14 -4.68
CA VAL A 118 -8.82 -5.87 -3.76
C VAL A 118 -9.40 -5.46 -2.42
N SER A 119 -8.88 -6.02 -1.33
CA SER A 119 -9.27 -5.67 0.03
C SER A 119 -8.14 -4.95 0.75
N ALA A 120 -8.51 -4.09 1.70
CA ALA A 120 -7.58 -3.46 2.62
C ALA A 120 -8.14 -3.63 4.04
N PRO A 121 -7.45 -4.37 4.92
CA PRO A 121 -7.88 -4.47 6.33
C PRO A 121 -7.55 -3.16 7.04
N VAL A 122 -8.56 -2.56 7.67
CA VAL A 122 -8.44 -1.27 8.35
C VAL A 122 -8.94 -1.41 9.78
N ASP A 123 -8.14 -0.96 10.74
CA ASP A 123 -8.55 -0.94 12.15
C ASP A 123 -9.83 -0.13 12.30
N LEU A 124 -10.82 -0.70 13.00
CA LEU A 124 -12.12 -0.05 13.21
C LEU A 124 -12.02 1.31 13.92
N ARG A 125 -10.92 1.55 14.63
CA ARG A 125 -10.67 2.83 15.32
C ARG A 125 -9.97 3.85 14.43
N ASN A 126 -9.41 3.42 13.30
CA ASN A 126 -8.63 4.28 12.40
C ASN A 126 -9.53 4.95 11.38
N THR A 127 -10.25 5.98 11.80
CA THR A 127 -11.19 6.70 10.94
C THR A 127 -10.50 7.43 9.79
N ALA A 128 -9.27 7.89 9.99
CA ALA A 128 -8.49 8.56 8.94
C ALA A 128 -8.17 7.59 7.79
N ALA A 129 -7.76 6.36 8.10
CA ALA A 129 -7.51 5.35 7.08
C ALA A 129 -8.79 4.95 6.36
N GLN A 130 -9.90 4.81 7.08
CA GLN A 130 -11.20 4.50 6.48
C GLN A 130 -11.57 5.56 5.42
N LYS A 131 -11.43 6.82 5.75
CA LYS A 131 -11.68 7.93 4.81
C LYS A 131 -10.73 7.90 3.63
N PHE A 132 -9.48 7.59 3.88
CA PHE A 132 -8.46 7.49 2.82
C PHE A 132 -8.85 6.43 1.78
N TRP A 133 -9.20 5.22 2.23
CA TRP A 133 -9.58 4.14 1.34
C TRP A 133 -10.91 4.40 0.63
N GLU A 134 -11.89 4.98 1.34
CA GLU A 134 -13.16 5.39 0.71
C GLU A 134 -12.94 6.39 -0.42
N LYS A 135 -12.06 7.34 -0.22
CA LYS A 135 -11.76 8.36 -1.23
C LYS A 135 -11.15 7.77 -2.50
N ILE A 136 -10.46 6.65 -2.38
CA ILE A 136 -9.87 5.93 -3.51
C ILE A 136 -10.92 5.07 -4.23
N GLY A 137 -12.04 4.79 -3.58
CA GLY A 137 -13.13 4.00 -4.15
C GLY A 137 -13.44 2.70 -3.41
N PHE A 138 -12.73 2.42 -2.32
CA PHE A 138 -13.04 1.25 -1.49
C PHE A 138 -14.31 1.51 -0.68
N SER A 139 -15.07 0.45 -0.44
CA SER A 139 -16.29 0.48 0.36
C SER A 139 -16.17 -0.45 1.55
N PHE A 140 -16.89 -0.14 2.63
CA PHE A 140 -16.97 -1.04 3.77
C PHE A 140 -17.63 -2.35 3.36
N SER A 141 -17.13 -3.45 3.89
CA SER A 141 -17.76 -4.76 3.77
C SER A 141 -18.31 -5.21 5.12
N ASN A 142 -19.03 -6.32 5.13
CA ASN A 142 -19.50 -6.95 6.37
C ASN A 142 -18.45 -7.88 6.99
N SER A 143 -17.27 -7.96 6.39
CA SER A 143 -16.19 -8.81 6.89
C SER A 143 -15.39 -8.05 7.93
N ILE A 144 -15.57 -8.44 9.19
CA ILE A 144 -14.87 -7.85 10.33
C ILE A 144 -14.18 -9.00 11.07
N GLU A 145 -12.89 -8.84 11.35
CA GLU A 145 -12.08 -9.86 11.99
C GLU A 145 -11.04 -9.20 12.88
N ASP A 146 -10.99 -9.60 14.13
CA ASP A 146 -10.01 -9.12 15.12
C ASP A 146 -9.91 -7.59 15.23
N GLY A 147 -11.04 -6.89 15.12
CA GLY A 147 -11.08 -5.43 15.21
C GLY A 147 -10.73 -4.71 13.90
N TYR A 148 -10.63 -5.44 12.79
CA TYR A 148 -10.39 -4.88 11.45
C TYR A 148 -11.60 -5.10 10.57
N VAL A 149 -11.95 -4.07 9.78
CA VAL A 149 -12.91 -4.21 8.69
C VAL A 149 -12.14 -4.34 7.38
N PHE A 150 -12.58 -5.26 6.53
CA PHE A 150 -12.00 -5.42 5.19
C PHE A 150 -12.73 -4.50 4.23
N MET A 151 -12.11 -3.38 3.91
CA MET A 151 -12.63 -2.48 2.89
C MET A 151 -12.30 -3.07 1.51
N ARG A 152 -13.19 -2.91 0.55
CA ARG A 152 -13.07 -3.60 -0.75
C ARG A 152 -13.28 -2.66 -1.93
N LEU A 153 -12.47 -2.90 -2.95
CA LEU A 153 -12.60 -2.28 -4.26
C LEU A 153 -12.85 -3.37 -5.29
N TYR A 154 -13.93 -3.24 -6.04
CA TYR A 154 -14.27 -4.16 -7.13
C TYR A 154 -13.79 -3.56 -8.45
N LEU A 155 -13.10 -4.37 -9.24
CA LEU A 155 -12.49 -3.95 -10.51
C LEU A 155 -13.25 -4.59 -11.67
N SER A 156 -13.39 -3.82 -12.74
CA SER A 156 -14.07 -4.30 -13.96
C SER A 156 -13.12 -4.98 -14.91
#